data_0fff8a8b7262663af9c21615d9ca76c5
#
_entry.id   0fff8a8b7262663af9c21615d9ca76c5
#
_cell.length_a   1.000
_cell.length_b   1.000
_cell.length_c   1.000
_cell.angle_alpha   90.00
_cell.angle_beta   90.00
_cell.angle_gamma   90.00
#
_symmetry.space_group_name_H-M   'P 1'
#
loop_
_entity.id
_entity.type
_entity.pdbx_description
1 polymer ?
#
loop_
_entity_poly.entity_id
_entity_poly.type
_entity_poly.pdbx_seq_one_letter_code
_entity_poly.pdbx_strand_id
1 'polypeptide(L)'
;MGEWINAAEAAQRLGVKQATLYAYVSRGMLARRRGDDGRSSLFEAGEVNLLADRGLRGEPRRAAGTGDFVIESELTEVADGRIRYRGMEVTRLALWRPFEEVAAWLWTGGLGAGGTPQPWQATQEAVAAGTAAQAALPEGTLPLERLRVIVPAMAATDPLRLHLEPSAVVAAGRAIIAGMVDCLPDPSAPGAGAAPAVPSARLAEGGIAGRFWYKICPKRPDPGLLSALRAAMALLADHELAASTFAARMAASVRADPYAVVATGLGALHASPPHAAAYGGTSLAAETMLAAAREPA
;
A
#
# COMPACT_ATOMS: atom_id res chain seq x y z
N MET A 1 -23.77 -16.01 -35.39
CA MET A 1 -22.57 -15.49 -36.11
C MET A 1 -22.32 -14.09 -35.59
N GLY A 2 -21.12 -13.82 -35.07
CA GLY A 2 -20.80 -12.52 -34.51
C GLY A 2 -20.75 -11.43 -35.59
N GLU A 3 -21.21 -10.23 -35.26
CA GLU A 3 -21.10 -9.06 -36.11
C GLU A 3 -19.64 -8.60 -36.17
N TRP A 4 -19.13 -8.30 -37.38
CA TRP A 4 -17.77 -7.84 -37.59
C TRP A 4 -17.74 -6.41 -38.09
N ILE A 5 -17.03 -5.53 -37.40
CA ILE A 5 -16.93 -4.10 -37.65
C ILE A 5 -15.53 -3.72 -38.13
N ASN A 6 -15.41 -2.61 -38.87
CA ASN A 6 -14.12 -2.14 -39.38
C ASN A 6 -13.27 -1.43 -38.30
N ALA A 7 -11.98 -1.19 -38.61
CA ALA A 7 -11.06 -0.59 -37.68
C ALA A 7 -11.42 0.84 -37.24
N ALA A 8 -12.06 1.63 -38.10
CA ALA A 8 -12.46 2.99 -37.75
C ALA A 8 -13.60 2.96 -36.72
N GLU A 9 -14.61 2.13 -36.96
CA GLU A 9 -15.75 1.95 -36.07
C GLU A 9 -15.32 1.31 -34.72
N ALA A 10 -14.46 0.30 -34.73
CA ALA A 10 -13.92 -0.29 -33.51
C ALA A 10 -13.13 0.74 -32.68
N ALA A 11 -12.31 1.58 -33.32
CA ALA A 11 -11.56 2.63 -32.67
C ALA A 11 -12.49 3.70 -32.05
N GLN A 12 -13.56 4.07 -32.77
CA GLN A 12 -14.57 5.02 -32.31
C GLN A 12 -15.34 4.48 -31.08
N ARG A 13 -15.80 3.22 -31.11
CA ARG A 13 -16.51 2.59 -29.98
C ARG A 13 -15.64 2.48 -28.72
N LEU A 14 -14.33 2.24 -28.90
CA LEU A 14 -13.37 2.15 -27.80
C LEU A 14 -12.80 3.49 -27.33
N GLY A 15 -13.03 4.59 -28.07
CA GLY A 15 -12.45 5.89 -27.77
C GLY A 15 -10.92 5.94 -27.90
N VAL A 16 -10.32 5.11 -28.77
CA VAL A 16 -8.87 4.97 -28.92
C VAL A 16 -8.40 5.23 -30.36
N LYS A 17 -7.09 5.45 -30.56
CA LYS A 17 -6.50 5.54 -31.90
C LYS A 17 -6.45 4.15 -32.56
N GLN A 18 -6.57 4.08 -33.88
CA GLN A 18 -6.53 2.80 -34.63
C GLN A 18 -5.25 1.99 -34.33
N ALA A 19 -4.11 2.64 -34.13
CA ALA A 19 -2.88 1.97 -33.75
C ALA A 19 -3.00 1.15 -32.45
N THR A 20 -3.87 1.61 -31.52
CA THR A 20 -4.12 0.94 -30.23
C THR A 20 -4.91 -0.36 -30.42
N LEU A 21 -5.76 -0.47 -31.45
CA LEU A 21 -6.48 -1.72 -31.78
C LEU A 21 -5.50 -2.85 -32.07
N TYR A 22 -4.44 -2.58 -32.83
CA TYR A 22 -3.44 -3.59 -33.16
C TYR A 22 -2.63 -4.02 -31.93
N ALA A 23 -2.42 -3.13 -30.98
CA ALA A 23 -1.85 -3.47 -29.68
C ALA A 23 -2.79 -4.37 -28.85
N TYR A 24 -4.11 -4.22 -28.96
CA TYR A 24 -5.09 -5.09 -28.32
C TYR A 24 -5.13 -6.49 -28.97
N VAL A 25 -5.00 -6.54 -30.29
CA VAL A 25 -4.89 -7.82 -31.03
C VAL A 25 -3.61 -8.57 -30.65
N SER A 26 -2.45 -7.89 -30.62
CA SER A 26 -1.17 -8.52 -30.26
C SER A 26 -1.13 -9.04 -28.82
N ARG A 27 -2.00 -8.51 -27.96
CA ARG A 27 -2.17 -8.95 -26.56
C ARG A 27 -3.30 -9.96 -26.38
N GLY A 28 -3.93 -10.44 -27.47
CA GLY A 28 -5.02 -11.41 -27.41
C GLY A 28 -6.32 -10.88 -26.83
N MET A 29 -6.52 -9.55 -26.75
CA MET A 29 -7.71 -8.93 -26.18
C MET A 29 -8.82 -8.65 -27.20
N LEU A 30 -8.51 -8.71 -28.50
CA LEU A 30 -9.45 -8.55 -29.61
C LEU A 30 -9.10 -9.54 -30.71
N ALA A 31 -10.12 -10.28 -31.18
CA ALA A 31 -10.01 -11.08 -32.37
C ALA A 31 -10.01 -10.19 -33.62
N ARG A 32 -9.14 -10.51 -34.55
CA ARG A 32 -9.02 -9.83 -35.85
C ARG A 32 -9.13 -10.83 -36.98
N ARG A 33 -9.94 -10.53 -37.99
CA ARG A 33 -9.91 -11.21 -39.28
C ARG A 33 -9.65 -10.23 -40.44
N ARG A 34 -9.22 -10.71 -41.58
CA ARG A 34 -9.13 -9.92 -42.81
C ARG A 34 -10.51 -9.82 -43.45
N GLY A 35 -10.86 -8.65 -43.95
CA GLY A 35 -12.06 -8.46 -44.78
C GLY A 35 -11.91 -9.16 -46.14
N ASP A 36 -13.06 -9.27 -46.85
CA ASP A 36 -13.11 -9.97 -48.15
C ASP A 36 -12.30 -9.24 -49.23
N ASP A 37 -11.97 -7.95 -49.04
CA ASP A 37 -11.09 -7.14 -49.89
C ASP A 37 -9.59 -7.45 -49.67
N GLY A 38 -9.23 -8.33 -48.73
CA GLY A 38 -7.88 -8.72 -48.38
C GLY A 38 -7.01 -7.60 -47.77
N ARG A 39 -7.54 -6.36 -47.65
CA ARG A 39 -6.82 -5.17 -47.19
C ARG A 39 -7.35 -4.64 -45.86
N SER A 40 -8.66 -4.69 -45.62
CA SER A 40 -9.28 -4.22 -44.41
C SER A 40 -9.10 -5.20 -43.25
N SER A 41 -9.08 -4.67 -42.03
CA SER A 41 -9.12 -5.45 -40.79
C SER A 41 -10.49 -5.33 -40.16
N LEU A 42 -11.08 -6.46 -39.82
CA LEU A 42 -12.38 -6.55 -39.15
C LEU A 42 -12.18 -7.07 -37.73
N PHE A 43 -12.97 -6.53 -36.79
CA PHE A 43 -12.94 -6.85 -35.36
C PHE A 43 -14.33 -7.32 -34.93
N GLU A 44 -14.41 -8.24 -34.01
CA GLU A 44 -15.68 -8.77 -33.51
C GLU A 44 -16.36 -7.74 -32.62
N ALA A 45 -17.60 -7.34 -32.98
CA ALA A 45 -18.31 -6.24 -32.34
C ALA A 45 -18.62 -6.52 -30.85
N GLY A 46 -18.89 -7.77 -30.50
CA GLY A 46 -19.12 -8.17 -29.10
C GLY A 46 -17.90 -7.97 -28.23
N GLU A 47 -16.71 -8.37 -28.71
CA GLU A 47 -15.47 -8.15 -27.97
C GLU A 47 -15.14 -6.65 -27.85
N VAL A 48 -15.38 -5.87 -28.90
CA VAL A 48 -15.20 -4.40 -28.90
C VAL A 48 -16.13 -3.76 -27.87
N ASN A 49 -17.41 -4.14 -27.84
CA ASN A 49 -18.38 -3.60 -26.87
C ASN A 49 -18.03 -4.00 -25.43
N LEU A 50 -17.65 -5.26 -25.20
CA LEU A 50 -17.18 -5.71 -23.88
C LEU A 50 -15.95 -4.93 -23.40
N LEU A 51 -15.03 -4.58 -24.32
CA LEU A 51 -13.85 -3.80 -23.99
C LEU A 51 -14.21 -2.33 -23.72
N ALA A 52 -15.17 -1.75 -24.48
CA ALA A 52 -15.68 -0.41 -24.28
C ALA A 52 -16.40 -0.27 -22.94
N ASP A 53 -17.27 -1.22 -22.59
CA ASP A 53 -18.00 -1.23 -21.33
C ASP A 53 -17.06 -1.33 -20.12
N ARG A 54 -15.99 -2.09 -20.23
CA ARG A 54 -14.92 -2.17 -19.21
C ARG A 54 -14.17 -0.85 -19.06
N GLY A 55 -13.93 -0.13 -20.16
CA GLY A 55 -13.29 1.19 -20.17
C GLY A 55 -14.15 2.31 -19.57
N LEU A 56 -15.47 2.26 -19.80
CA LEU A 56 -16.43 3.27 -19.31
C LEU A 56 -16.76 3.11 -17.82
N ARG A 57 -16.62 1.90 -17.26
CA ARG A 57 -16.93 1.64 -15.84
C ARG A 57 -15.81 1.98 -14.89
N GLY A 58 -14.65 2.45 -15.37
CA GLY A 58 -13.53 2.85 -14.50
C GLY A 58 -12.96 1.71 -13.64
N GLU A 59 -13.27 0.45 -13.98
CA GLU A 59 -12.67 -0.68 -13.26
C GLU A 59 -11.17 -0.79 -13.57
N PRO A 60 -10.31 -0.89 -12.56
CA PRO A 60 -8.90 -1.10 -12.77
C PRO A 60 -8.71 -2.39 -13.58
N ARG A 61 -7.95 -2.28 -14.67
CA ARG A 61 -7.62 -3.35 -15.58
C ARG A 61 -7.06 -4.54 -14.82
N ARG A 62 -7.88 -5.58 -14.59
CA ARG A 62 -7.38 -6.87 -14.10
C ARG A 62 -6.46 -7.44 -15.18
N ALA A 63 -5.23 -7.75 -14.80
CA ALA A 63 -4.29 -8.43 -15.68
C ALA A 63 -4.91 -9.76 -16.12
N ALA A 64 -5.01 -9.96 -17.44
CA ALA A 64 -5.47 -11.24 -18.00
C ALA A 64 -4.51 -12.34 -17.53
N GLY A 65 -5.00 -13.27 -16.73
CA GLY A 65 -4.23 -14.42 -16.25
C GLY A 65 -4.42 -14.79 -14.78
N THR A 66 -4.94 -13.88 -13.97
CA THR A 66 -5.33 -14.24 -12.60
C THR A 66 -6.82 -14.58 -12.62
N GLY A 67 -7.18 -15.84 -12.40
CA GLY A 67 -8.56 -16.24 -12.20
C GLY A 67 -9.20 -15.31 -11.16
N ASP A 68 -10.51 -15.08 -11.26
CA ASP A 68 -11.25 -14.30 -10.27
C ASP A 68 -11.20 -15.04 -8.93
N PHE A 69 -10.14 -14.79 -8.16
CA PHE A 69 -10.06 -15.25 -6.78
C PHE A 69 -10.98 -14.35 -5.96
N VAL A 70 -12.12 -14.90 -5.58
CA VAL A 70 -12.97 -14.29 -4.56
C VAL A 70 -12.46 -14.78 -3.22
N ILE A 71 -11.91 -13.87 -2.43
CA ILE A 71 -11.50 -14.15 -1.06
C ILE A 71 -12.49 -13.42 -0.16
N GLU A 72 -13.24 -14.18 0.62
CA GLU A 72 -14.10 -13.60 1.65
C GLU A 72 -13.24 -12.98 2.75
N SER A 73 -13.59 -11.77 3.17
CA SER A 73 -12.88 -11.04 4.19
C SER A 73 -13.89 -10.39 5.15
N GLU A 74 -13.63 -10.51 6.46
CA GLU A 74 -14.38 -9.82 7.51
C GLU A 74 -13.79 -8.44 7.82
N LEU A 75 -12.71 -8.03 7.14
CA LEU A 75 -11.97 -6.81 7.47
C LEU A 75 -12.50 -5.61 6.72
N THR A 76 -12.52 -5.66 5.39
CA THR A 76 -12.87 -4.53 4.54
C THR A 76 -14.03 -4.87 3.64
N GLU A 77 -15.04 -4.02 3.67
CA GLU A 77 -16.19 -4.02 2.76
C GLU A 77 -16.11 -2.80 1.86
N VAL A 78 -16.25 -3.03 0.56
CA VAL A 78 -16.40 -1.97 -0.44
C VAL A 78 -17.77 -2.11 -1.08
N ALA A 79 -18.73 -1.28 -0.65
CA ALA A 79 -20.10 -1.29 -1.14
C ALA A 79 -20.65 0.13 -1.24
N ASP A 80 -21.51 0.40 -2.23
CA ASP A 80 -22.19 1.67 -2.43
C ASP A 80 -21.25 2.90 -2.49
N GLY A 81 -20.03 2.73 -3.03
CA GLY A 81 -19.03 3.77 -3.09
C GLY A 81 -18.42 4.13 -1.72
N ARG A 82 -18.58 3.30 -0.71
CA ARG A 82 -18.07 3.47 0.65
C ARG A 82 -17.16 2.31 1.03
N ILE A 83 -16.18 2.62 1.85
CA ILE A 83 -15.28 1.63 2.45
C ILE A 83 -15.60 1.53 3.93
N ARG A 84 -15.74 0.30 4.43
CA ARG A 84 -15.94 0.01 5.85
C ARG A 84 -14.91 -0.97 6.34
N TYR A 85 -14.34 -0.69 7.51
CA TYR A 85 -13.49 -1.63 8.25
C TYR A 85 -14.32 -2.29 9.33
N ARG A 86 -14.53 -3.61 9.24
CA ARG A 86 -15.38 -4.39 10.16
C ARG A 86 -16.74 -3.71 10.40
N GLY A 87 -17.40 -3.27 9.33
CA GLY A 87 -18.69 -2.62 9.35
C GLY A 87 -18.68 -1.12 9.71
N MET A 88 -17.55 -0.54 10.14
CA MET A 88 -17.44 0.89 10.44
C MET A 88 -16.90 1.67 9.24
N GLU A 89 -17.57 2.77 8.89
CA GLU A 89 -17.14 3.63 7.79
C GLU A 89 -15.74 4.21 8.04
N VAL A 90 -14.82 4.00 7.10
CA VAL A 90 -13.41 4.33 7.27
C VAL A 90 -13.15 5.83 7.40
N THR A 91 -13.98 6.67 6.76
CA THR A 91 -13.89 8.14 6.89
C THR A 91 -14.19 8.60 8.31
N ARG A 92 -15.13 7.96 9.00
CA ARG A 92 -15.40 8.25 10.42
C ARG A 92 -14.25 7.80 11.30
N LEU A 93 -13.70 6.61 11.06
CA LEU A 93 -12.53 6.13 11.80
C LEU A 93 -11.35 7.09 11.64
N ALA A 94 -11.06 7.53 10.41
CA ALA A 94 -9.95 8.43 10.10
C ALA A 94 -10.06 9.81 10.77
N LEU A 95 -11.28 10.31 10.95
CA LEU A 95 -11.51 11.62 11.58
C LEU A 95 -11.48 11.57 13.12
N TRP A 96 -11.86 10.43 13.72
CA TRP A 96 -12.12 10.38 15.16
C TRP A 96 -11.24 9.44 15.96
N ARG A 97 -10.43 8.60 15.26
CA ARG A 97 -9.59 7.60 15.91
C ARG A 97 -8.13 7.72 15.48
N PRO A 98 -7.19 7.57 16.41
CA PRO A 98 -5.79 7.47 16.05
C PRO A 98 -5.53 6.18 15.27
N PHE A 99 -4.47 6.17 14.46
CA PHE A 99 -4.09 5.02 13.63
C PHE A 99 -3.98 3.72 14.44
N GLU A 100 -3.42 3.79 15.63
CA GLU A 100 -3.22 2.64 16.51
C GLU A 100 -4.54 1.99 16.95
N GLU A 101 -5.58 2.79 17.15
CA GLU A 101 -6.91 2.25 17.46
C GLU A 101 -7.57 1.63 16.24
N VAL A 102 -7.40 2.22 15.06
CA VAL A 102 -7.89 1.65 13.80
C VAL A 102 -7.23 0.32 13.50
N ALA A 103 -5.92 0.23 13.67
CA ALA A 103 -5.18 -1.02 13.50
C ALA A 103 -5.60 -2.08 14.54
N ALA A 104 -5.77 -1.69 15.80
CA ALA A 104 -6.28 -2.60 16.84
C ALA A 104 -7.68 -3.10 16.51
N TRP A 105 -8.56 -2.24 16.01
CA TRP A 105 -9.89 -2.62 15.53
C TRP A 105 -9.84 -3.64 14.41
N LEU A 106 -8.99 -3.42 13.42
CA LEU A 106 -8.79 -4.37 12.33
C LEU A 106 -8.31 -5.73 12.84
N TRP A 107 -7.36 -5.75 13.76
CA TRP A 107 -6.75 -7.01 14.24
C TRP A 107 -7.65 -7.79 15.20
N THR A 108 -8.36 -7.11 16.09
CA THR A 108 -9.04 -7.76 17.21
C THR A 108 -10.56 -7.69 17.13
N GLY A 109 -11.14 -6.84 16.28
CA GLY A 109 -12.57 -6.55 16.25
C GLY A 109 -13.08 -5.78 17.49
N GLY A 110 -12.18 -5.36 18.39
CA GLY A 110 -12.49 -4.58 19.59
C GLY A 110 -11.90 -3.19 19.53
N LEU A 111 -12.72 -2.15 19.60
CA LEU A 111 -12.24 -0.82 19.96
C LEU A 111 -11.91 -0.90 21.47
N GLY A 112 -10.62 -0.78 21.81
CA GLY A 112 -10.17 -0.89 23.19
C GLY A 112 -11.06 -0.11 24.16
N ALA A 113 -11.42 -0.73 25.24
CA ALA A 113 -12.23 -0.13 26.29
C ALA A 113 -11.43 1.00 26.94
N GLY A 114 -11.48 2.23 26.40
CA GLY A 114 -11.23 3.50 27.08
C GLY A 114 -9.99 3.69 27.97
N GLY A 115 -8.99 2.80 27.88
CA GLY A 115 -7.71 2.96 28.58
C GLY A 115 -6.74 3.83 27.78
N THR A 116 -5.80 4.49 28.44
CA THR A 116 -4.71 5.20 27.76
C THR A 116 -3.97 4.20 26.87
N PRO A 117 -3.96 4.39 25.52
CA PRO A 117 -3.27 3.45 24.66
C PRO A 117 -1.80 3.37 25.05
N GLN A 118 -1.30 2.18 25.32
CA GLN A 118 0.13 1.96 25.51
C GLN A 118 0.83 2.34 24.21
N PRO A 119 1.88 3.19 24.25
CA PRO A 119 2.62 3.55 23.07
C PRO A 119 3.24 2.31 22.43
N TRP A 120 3.10 2.17 21.12
CA TRP A 120 3.74 1.08 20.41
C TRP A 120 5.25 1.31 20.34
N GLN A 121 6.00 0.31 20.74
CA GLN A 121 7.46 0.39 20.81
C GLN A 121 8.08 -0.93 20.30
N ALA A 122 9.20 -0.80 19.61
CA ALA A 122 10.10 -1.92 19.36
C ALA A 122 11.13 -2.01 20.50
N THR A 123 11.75 -3.14 20.67
CA THR A 123 12.87 -3.29 21.64
C THR A 123 14.08 -2.49 21.17
N GLN A 124 14.96 -2.12 22.10
CA GLN A 124 16.19 -1.41 21.76
C GLN A 124 17.07 -2.23 20.83
N GLU A 125 17.13 -3.55 21.04
CA GLU A 125 17.88 -4.48 20.19
C GLU A 125 17.34 -4.50 18.76
N ALA A 126 16.00 -4.52 18.59
CA ALA A 126 15.37 -4.50 17.28
C ALA A 126 15.65 -3.17 16.54
N VAL A 127 15.55 -2.04 17.24
CA VAL A 127 15.87 -0.73 16.66
C VAL A 127 17.36 -0.64 16.31
N ALA A 128 18.25 -1.11 17.18
CA ALA A 128 19.69 -1.14 16.91
C ALA A 128 20.03 -1.99 15.68
N ALA A 129 19.46 -3.20 15.58
CA ALA A 129 19.68 -4.09 14.45
C ALA A 129 19.14 -3.51 13.13
N GLY A 130 17.91 -2.99 13.12
CA GLY A 130 17.31 -2.37 11.95
C GLY A 130 18.06 -1.12 11.49
N THR A 131 18.49 -0.27 12.43
CA THR A 131 19.31 0.92 12.14
C THR A 131 20.67 0.53 11.57
N ALA A 132 21.36 -0.43 12.17
CA ALA A 132 22.66 -0.90 11.69
C ALA A 132 22.56 -1.51 10.28
N ALA A 133 21.53 -2.32 10.03
CA ALA A 133 21.35 -2.98 8.74
C ALA A 133 21.16 -1.97 7.59
N GLN A 134 20.46 -0.88 7.81
CA GLN A 134 20.24 0.14 6.79
C GLN A 134 21.35 1.19 6.68
N ALA A 135 22.24 1.28 7.67
CA ALA A 135 23.30 2.29 7.70
C ALA A 135 24.32 2.15 6.55
N ALA A 136 24.49 0.93 6.04
CA ALA A 136 25.37 0.63 4.90
C ALA A 136 24.74 0.96 3.53
N LEU A 137 23.46 1.31 3.47
CA LEU A 137 22.79 1.65 2.21
C LEU A 137 23.20 3.04 1.73
N PRO A 138 23.26 3.28 0.41
CA PRO A 138 23.53 4.58 -0.17
C PRO A 138 22.60 5.67 0.38
N GLU A 139 23.07 6.92 0.45
CA GLU A 139 22.31 8.06 1.00
C GLU A 139 20.97 8.26 0.27
N GLY A 140 20.93 8.14 -1.04
CA GLY A 140 19.72 8.29 -1.86
C GLY A 140 18.76 7.10 -1.84
N THR A 141 18.99 6.07 -0.99
CA THR A 141 18.11 4.90 -0.89
C THR A 141 16.71 5.29 -0.42
N LEU A 142 15.69 4.87 -1.16
CA LEU A 142 14.29 5.19 -0.88
C LEU A 142 13.82 4.56 0.44
N PRO A 143 12.88 5.19 1.17
CA PRO A 143 12.35 4.65 2.42
C PRO A 143 11.85 3.21 2.32
N LEU A 144 11.15 2.85 1.23
CA LEU A 144 10.67 1.49 1.02
C LEU A 144 11.82 0.47 0.90
N GLU A 145 12.90 0.81 0.23
CA GLU A 145 14.08 -0.04 0.12
C GLU A 145 14.77 -0.22 1.47
N ARG A 146 14.81 0.84 2.29
CA ARG A 146 15.31 0.75 3.67
C ARG A 146 14.44 -0.17 4.52
N LEU A 147 13.12 -0.08 4.43
CA LEU A 147 12.20 -0.96 5.18
C LEU A 147 12.37 -2.43 4.82
N ARG A 148 12.70 -2.76 3.56
CA ARG A 148 13.00 -4.13 3.10
C ARG A 148 14.24 -4.74 3.75
N VAL A 149 15.13 -3.92 4.28
CA VAL A 149 16.34 -4.36 5.01
C VAL A 149 16.10 -4.32 6.52
N ILE A 150 15.40 -3.31 7.01
CA ILE A 150 15.09 -3.09 8.43
C ILE A 150 14.28 -4.25 9.00
N VAL A 151 13.17 -4.62 8.37
CA VAL A 151 12.23 -5.63 8.91
C VAL A 151 12.89 -7.00 9.12
N PRO A 152 13.63 -7.58 8.14
CA PRO A 152 14.36 -8.82 8.37
C PRO A 152 15.45 -8.73 9.44
N ALA A 153 16.12 -7.58 9.58
CA ALA A 153 17.13 -7.39 10.63
C ALA A 153 16.49 -7.39 12.02
N MET A 154 15.34 -6.75 12.19
CA MET A 154 14.56 -6.78 13.43
C MET A 154 14.09 -8.19 13.78
N ALA A 155 13.69 -9.00 12.80
CA ALA A 155 13.27 -10.37 13.01
C ALA A 155 14.32 -11.23 13.72
N ALA A 156 15.61 -10.99 13.44
CA ALA A 156 16.72 -11.73 14.04
C ALA A 156 16.86 -11.48 15.54
N THR A 157 16.33 -10.39 16.06
CA THR A 157 16.40 -10.01 17.48
C THR A 157 15.17 -10.41 18.29
N ASP A 158 14.10 -10.88 17.64
CA ASP A 158 12.86 -11.27 18.32
C ASP A 158 12.85 -12.79 18.60
N PRO A 159 13.09 -13.23 19.85
CA PRO A 159 13.07 -14.65 20.21
C PRO A 159 11.66 -15.25 20.15
N LEU A 160 10.62 -14.42 20.19
CA LEU A 160 9.22 -14.85 20.19
C LEU A 160 8.58 -14.79 18.80
N ARG A 161 9.31 -14.44 17.73
CA ARG A 161 8.75 -14.27 16.39
C ARG A 161 7.98 -15.49 15.86
N LEU A 162 8.33 -16.69 16.30
CA LEU A 162 7.68 -17.94 15.91
C LEU A 162 6.47 -18.29 16.79
N HIS A 163 6.15 -17.47 17.78
CA HIS A 163 4.98 -17.64 18.64
C HIS A 163 3.75 -17.04 17.93
N LEU A 164 2.93 -17.91 17.33
CA LEU A 164 1.85 -17.48 16.43
C LEU A 164 0.46 -17.43 17.09
N GLU A 165 0.42 -17.33 18.41
CA GLU A 165 -0.83 -17.05 19.12
C GLU A 165 -1.32 -15.63 18.78
N PRO A 166 -2.62 -15.38 18.64
CA PRO A 166 -3.16 -14.11 18.19
C PRO A 166 -2.63 -12.90 18.96
N SER A 167 -2.51 -13.00 20.28
CA SER A 167 -1.98 -11.92 21.12
C SER A 167 -0.50 -11.64 20.85
N ALA A 168 0.32 -12.67 20.62
CA ALA A 168 1.72 -12.53 20.29
C ALA A 168 1.90 -11.93 18.88
N VAL A 169 1.10 -12.35 17.91
CA VAL A 169 1.10 -11.77 16.56
C VAL A 169 0.72 -10.28 16.58
N VAL A 170 -0.29 -9.89 17.37
CA VAL A 170 -0.66 -8.47 17.56
C VAL A 170 0.48 -7.69 18.22
N ALA A 171 1.14 -8.25 19.23
CA ALA A 171 2.29 -7.61 19.88
C ALA A 171 3.46 -7.44 18.90
N ALA A 172 3.78 -8.46 18.11
CA ALA A 172 4.79 -8.39 17.07
C ALA A 172 4.43 -7.34 16.01
N GLY A 173 3.18 -7.29 15.55
CA GLY A 173 2.70 -6.28 14.60
C GLY A 173 2.91 -4.85 15.10
N ARG A 174 2.61 -4.59 16.38
CA ARG A 174 2.87 -3.29 17.03
C ARG A 174 4.35 -2.94 17.04
N ALA A 175 5.19 -3.92 17.43
CA ALA A 175 6.63 -3.74 17.47
C ALA A 175 7.25 -3.52 16.08
N ILE A 176 6.78 -4.26 15.07
CA ILE A 176 7.23 -4.10 13.68
C ILE A 176 6.91 -2.69 13.16
N ILE A 177 5.67 -2.22 13.31
CA ILE A 177 5.27 -0.89 12.84
C ILE A 177 6.07 0.20 13.56
N ALA A 178 6.24 0.08 14.88
CA ALA A 178 7.03 1.01 15.65
C ALA A 178 8.48 1.02 15.18
N GLY A 179 9.10 -0.13 15.06
CA GLY A 179 10.49 -0.26 14.63
C GLY A 179 10.74 0.18 13.19
N MET A 180 9.80 -0.09 12.28
CA MET A 180 9.87 0.43 10.90
C MET A 180 10.01 1.95 10.90
N VAL A 181 9.25 2.65 11.74
CA VAL A 181 9.34 4.10 11.87
C VAL A 181 10.62 4.52 12.56
N ASP A 182 10.96 3.89 13.69
CA ASP A 182 12.09 4.32 14.53
C ASP A 182 13.44 4.10 13.84
N CYS A 183 13.59 3.04 13.04
CA CYS A 183 14.82 2.75 12.30
C CYS A 183 15.06 3.63 11.08
N LEU A 184 14.05 4.34 10.56
CA LEU A 184 14.25 5.26 9.42
C LEU A 184 15.22 6.38 9.81
N PRO A 185 16.07 6.86 8.86
CA PRO A 185 16.99 7.95 9.13
C PRO A 185 16.26 9.24 9.47
N ASP A 186 16.90 10.09 10.25
CA ASP A 186 16.43 11.44 10.53
C ASP A 186 16.83 12.36 9.36
N PRO A 187 15.90 13.07 8.71
CA PRO A 187 16.21 13.96 7.61
C PRO A 187 17.11 15.16 8.02
N SER A 188 17.25 15.42 9.33
CA SER A 188 18.08 16.51 9.85
C SER A 188 19.50 16.08 10.20
N ALA A 189 19.79 14.76 10.20
CA ALA A 189 21.10 14.28 10.62
C ALA A 189 22.12 14.39 9.49
N PRO A 190 23.26 15.06 9.69
CA PRO A 190 24.37 15.06 8.75
C PRO A 190 25.02 13.67 8.75
N GLY A 191 24.88 12.94 7.61
CA GLY A 191 25.42 11.59 7.43
C GLY A 191 24.46 10.51 7.95
N ALA A 192 23.79 9.85 7.03
CA ALA A 192 22.62 8.97 7.24
C ALA A 192 22.86 7.67 8.07
N GLY A 193 23.78 7.65 9.00
CA GLY A 193 24.09 6.50 9.84
C GLY A 193 24.00 6.74 11.35
N ALA A 194 23.85 7.96 11.80
CA ALA A 194 23.68 8.23 13.23
C ALA A 194 22.21 8.07 13.63
N ALA A 195 21.92 7.22 14.59
CA ALA A 195 20.60 7.14 15.21
C ALA A 195 20.23 8.53 15.75
N PRO A 196 19.08 9.11 15.36
CA PRO A 196 18.71 10.43 15.81
C PRO A 196 18.39 10.38 17.29
N ALA A 197 19.00 11.25 18.06
CA ALA A 197 18.52 11.58 19.38
C ALA A 197 17.25 12.47 19.23
N VAL A 198 16.13 11.88 18.75
CA VAL A 198 14.83 12.52 18.96
C VAL A 198 14.59 12.49 20.46
N PRO A 199 14.46 13.64 21.16
CA PRO A 199 14.19 13.64 22.58
C PRO A 199 12.97 12.76 22.87
N SER A 200 13.07 11.86 23.83
CA SER A 200 12.02 10.91 24.20
C SER A 200 10.66 11.54 24.47
N ALA A 201 10.64 12.79 24.90
CA ALA A 201 9.42 13.60 25.05
C ALA A 201 8.71 13.88 23.71
N ARG A 202 9.43 14.01 22.59
CA ARG A 202 8.84 14.21 21.25
C ARG A 202 8.29 12.90 20.66
N LEU A 203 8.85 11.76 21.06
CA LEU A 203 8.37 10.45 20.65
C LEU A 203 7.01 10.10 21.31
N ALA A 204 6.71 10.72 22.47
CA ALA A 204 5.43 10.50 23.15
C ALA A 204 4.27 11.33 22.57
N GLU A 205 4.56 12.48 21.92
CA GLU A 205 3.55 13.34 21.34
C GLU A 205 3.12 12.84 19.96
N GLY A 206 1.91 12.29 19.87
CA GLY A 206 1.28 12.02 18.56
C GLY A 206 1.34 10.58 18.06
N GLY A 207 1.76 9.62 18.85
CA GLY A 207 1.79 8.20 18.49
C GLY A 207 2.71 7.90 17.30
N ILE A 208 2.38 6.87 16.54
CA ILE A 208 3.13 6.44 15.34
C ILE A 208 3.18 7.56 14.30
N ALA A 209 2.07 8.26 14.06
CA ALA A 209 2.01 9.33 13.07
C ALA A 209 2.94 10.51 13.45
N GLY A 210 3.01 10.87 14.74
CA GLY A 210 3.92 11.93 15.21
C GLY A 210 5.39 11.56 15.04
N ARG A 211 5.76 10.32 15.39
CA ARG A 211 7.12 9.80 15.17
C ARG A 211 7.47 9.73 13.69
N PHE A 212 6.54 9.24 12.87
CA PHE A 212 6.73 9.17 11.43
C PHE A 212 6.90 10.55 10.79
N TRP A 213 6.16 11.56 11.27
CA TRP A 213 6.32 12.94 10.80
C TRP A 213 7.79 13.39 10.87
N TYR A 214 8.45 13.19 12.00
CA TYR A 214 9.85 13.60 12.18
C TYR A 214 10.84 12.79 11.34
N LYS A 215 10.43 11.67 10.77
CA LYS A 215 11.23 10.88 9.80
C LYS A 215 11.11 11.37 8.37
N ILE A 216 10.07 12.14 8.06
CA ILE A 216 9.83 12.69 6.73
C ILE A 216 10.03 14.22 6.67
N CYS A 217 9.90 14.92 7.80
CA CYS A 217 9.99 16.37 7.86
C CYS A 217 10.72 16.81 9.15
N PRO A 218 11.81 17.59 9.05
CA PRO A 218 12.55 18.07 10.22
C PRO A 218 11.82 19.16 10.99
N LYS A 219 10.82 19.81 10.39
CA LYS A 219 10.04 20.87 11.02
C LYS A 219 9.02 20.31 12.00
N ARG A 220 8.71 21.09 13.03
CA ARG A 220 7.59 20.76 13.92
C ARG A 220 6.30 20.66 13.10
N PRO A 221 5.49 19.59 13.33
CA PRO A 221 4.24 19.44 12.57
C PRO A 221 3.27 20.58 12.86
N ASP A 222 2.68 21.14 11.82
CA ASP A 222 1.46 21.90 11.96
C ASP A 222 0.33 20.94 12.41
N PRO A 223 -0.54 21.34 13.37
CA PRO A 223 -1.61 20.48 13.85
C PRO A 223 -2.53 19.96 12.76
N GLY A 224 -2.82 20.76 11.73
CA GLY A 224 -3.65 20.35 10.60
C GLY A 224 -2.96 19.30 9.73
N LEU A 225 -1.68 19.49 9.43
CA LEU A 225 -0.89 18.51 8.65
C LEU A 225 -0.70 17.20 9.41
N LEU A 226 -0.47 17.24 10.72
CA LEU A 226 -0.39 16.04 11.53
C LEU A 226 -1.73 15.29 11.58
N SER A 227 -2.84 16.02 11.67
CA SER A 227 -4.18 15.45 11.59
C SER A 227 -4.44 14.79 10.23
N ALA A 228 -4.03 15.44 9.13
CA ALA A 228 -4.12 14.88 7.79
C ALA A 228 -3.28 13.61 7.63
N LEU A 229 -2.06 13.57 8.19
CA LEU A 229 -1.22 12.37 8.19
C LEU A 229 -1.88 11.23 8.96
N ARG A 230 -2.43 11.50 10.16
CA ARG A 230 -3.18 10.51 10.95
C ARG A 230 -4.36 9.94 10.17
N ALA A 231 -5.16 10.82 9.54
CA ALA A 231 -6.28 10.41 8.72
C ALA A 231 -5.84 9.55 7.53
N ALA A 232 -4.78 9.95 6.83
CA ALA A 232 -4.23 9.17 5.72
C ALA A 232 -3.77 7.77 6.16
N MET A 233 -3.07 7.67 7.29
CA MET A 233 -2.65 6.36 7.84
C MET A 233 -3.85 5.48 8.20
N ALA A 234 -4.90 6.05 8.77
CA ALA A 234 -6.12 5.32 9.09
C ALA A 234 -6.88 4.86 7.84
N LEU A 235 -6.99 5.73 6.82
CA LEU A 235 -7.63 5.42 5.54
C LEU A 235 -6.89 4.31 4.77
N LEU A 236 -5.57 4.23 4.92
CA LEU A 236 -4.70 3.28 4.25
C LEU A 236 -4.32 2.07 5.13
N ALA A 237 -4.97 1.91 6.29
CA ALA A 237 -4.63 0.84 7.23
C ALA A 237 -4.91 -0.56 6.68
N ASP A 238 -5.87 -0.70 5.78
CA ASP A 238 -6.06 -1.88 4.94
C ASP A 238 -6.29 -1.46 3.49
N HIS A 239 -5.76 -2.22 2.56
CA HIS A 239 -5.87 -2.00 1.12
C HIS A 239 -6.46 -3.21 0.41
N GLU A 240 -7.35 -3.92 1.10
CA GLU A 240 -8.07 -5.10 0.61
C GLU A 240 -7.11 -6.16 0.01
N LEU A 241 -7.26 -6.48 -1.28
CA LEU A 241 -6.45 -7.44 -2.01
C LEU A 241 -5.46 -6.79 -2.99
N ALA A 242 -4.89 -5.63 -2.62
CA ALA A 242 -3.73 -5.11 -3.34
C ALA A 242 -2.62 -6.18 -3.39
N ALA A 243 -1.79 -6.15 -4.44
CA ALA A 243 -0.78 -7.18 -4.67
C ALA A 243 0.12 -7.44 -3.45
N SER A 244 0.51 -6.39 -2.72
CA SER A 244 1.31 -6.50 -1.50
C SER A 244 0.53 -7.15 -0.35
N THR A 245 -0.74 -6.80 -0.17
CA THR A 245 -1.60 -7.40 0.84
C THR A 245 -1.86 -8.88 0.52
N PHE A 246 -2.10 -9.21 -0.75
CA PHE A 246 -2.27 -10.58 -1.18
C PHE A 246 -1.00 -11.41 -0.92
N ALA A 247 0.18 -10.90 -1.26
CA ALA A 247 1.45 -11.56 -1.00
C ALA A 247 1.66 -11.80 0.51
N ALA A 248 1.37 -10.81 1.35
CA ALA A 248 1.43 -10.94 2.80
C ALA A 248 0.45 -12.01 3.33
N ARG A 249 -0.80 -12.03 2.84
CA ARG A 249 -1.80 -13.05 3.20
C ARG A 249 -1.36 -14.46 2.78
N MET A 250 -0.72 -14.62 1.62
CA MET A 250 -0.17 -15.91 1.19
C MET A 250 0.94 -16.39 2.14
N ALA A 251 1.86 -15.51 2.55
CA ALA A 251 2.87 -15.86 3.55
C ALA A 251 2.23 -16.23 4.90
N ALA A 252 1.23 -15.49 5.35
CA ALA A 252 0.50 -15.77 6.58
C ALA A 252 -0.25 -17.12 6.53
N SER A 253 -0.81 -17.50 5.38
CA SER A 253 -1.57 -18.76 5.21
C SER A 253 -0.73 -20.01 5.46
N VAL A 254 0.57 -19.94 5.22
CA VAL A 254 1.53 -21.01 5.51
C VAL A 254 2.19 -20.85 6.89
N ARG A 255 1.63 -20.01 7.76
CA ARG A 255 2.10 -19.75 9.12
C ARG A 255 3.53 -19.18 9.19
N ALA A 256 3.92 -18.36 8.21
CA ALA A 256 5.15 -17.59 8.32
C ALA A 256 5.08 -16.63 9.53
N ASP A 257 6.22 -16.32 10.12
CA ASP A 257 6.28 -15.38 11.24
C ASP A 257 5.89 -13.94 10.80
N PRO A 258 5.44 -13.07 11.72
CA PRO A 258 4.95 -11.75 11.37
C PRO A 258 5.93 -10.87 10.58
N TYR A 259 7.24 -10.99 10.85
CA TYR A 259 8.26 -10.24 10.12
C TYR A 259 8.40 -10.73 8.68
N ALA A 260 8.38 -12.05 8.47
CA ALA A 260 8.40 -12.64 7.12
C ALA A 260 7.15 -12.25 6.32
N VAL A 261 5.98 -12.22 6.97
CA VAL A 261 4.72 -11.76 6.35
C VAL A 261 4.85 -10.31 5.88
N VAL A 262 5.31 -9.40 6.75
CA VAL A 262 5.51 -7.99 6.41
C VAL A 262 6.58 -7.82 5.34
N ALA A 263 7.71 -8.53 5.44
CA ALA A 263 8.78 -8.49 4.44
C ALA A 263 8.29 -8.95 3.05
N THR A 264 7.43 -9.97 2.99
CA THR A 264 6.81 -10.44 1.75
C THR A 264 5.91 -9.35 1.13
N GLY A 265 5.09 -8.69 1.94
CA GLY A 265 4.28 -7.54 1.51
C GLY A 265 5.13 -6.39 0.99
N LEU A 266 6.18 -6.01 1.71
CA LEU A 266 7.14 -4.98 1.30
C LEU A 266 7.86 -5.35 -0.01
N GLY A 267 8.17 -6.64 -0.22
CA GLY A 267 8.77 -7.14 -1.45
C GLY A 267 7.86 -6.96 -2.67
N ALA A 268 6.56 -7.20 -2.49
CA ALA A 268 5.57 -7.06 -3.56
C ALA A 268 5.13 -5.59 -3.79
N LEU A 269 5.40 -4.69 -2.85
CA LEU A 269 5.08 -3.27 -2.98
C LEU A 269 6.02 -2.61 -3.99
N HIS A 270 5.49 -2.05 -5.07
CA HIS A 270 6.30 -1.47 -6.15
C HIS A 270 6.34 0.05 -6.02
N ALA A 271 7.55 0.62 -6.06
CA ALA A 271 7.81 2.06 -5.96
C ALA A 271 8.07 2.72 -7.34
N SER A 272 7.60 2.14 -8.46
CA SER A 272 7.87 2.69 -9.79
C SER A 272 6.85 3.74 -10.20
N PRO A 273 7.24 5.01 -10.42
CA PRO A 273 6.36 6.12 -10.81
C PRO A 273 5.46 5.85 -12.03
N PRO A 274 5.91 5.18 -13.12
CA PRO A 274 5.05 4.95 -14.27
C PRO A 274 3.93 3.94 -14.03
N HIS A 275 4.07 3.07 -13.04
CA HIS A 275 3.07 2.04 -12.72
C HIS A 275 2.14 2.45 -11.58
N ALA A 276 2.51 3.41 -10.74
CA ALA A 276 1.67 3.93 -9.68
C ALA A 276 0.36 4.55 -10.23
N ALA A 277 0.43 5.21 -11.37
CA ALA A 277 -0.74 5.76 -12.06
C ALA A 277 -1.69 4.67 -12.62
N ALA A 278 -1.18 3.46 -12.89
CA ALA A 278 -1.97 2.35 -13.44
C ALA A 278 -2.66 1.50 -12.34
N TYR A 279 -2.19 1.58 -11.10
CA TYR A 279 -2.67 0.75 -9.98
C TYR A 279 -3.21 1.53 -8.79
N GLY A 280 -3.70 2.77 -9.00
CA GLY A 280 -4.38 3.53 -7.95
C GLY A 280 -3.50 3.96 -6.77
N GLY A 281 -2.36 4.46 -7.08
CA GLY A 281 -1.66 5.58 -6.45
C GLY A 281 -1.47 5.70 -4.93
N THR A 282 -1.26 4.65 -4.16
CA THR A 282 -0.82 4.82 -2.76
C THR A 282 0.59 5.44 -2.66
N SER A 283 1.45 5.17 -3.65
CA SER A 283 2.78 5.78 -3.73
C SER A 283 2.71 7.27 -4.10
N LEU A 284 1.84 7.64 -5.05
CA LEU A 284 1.67 9.02 -5.49
C LEU A 284 1.10 9.92 -4.38
N ALA A 285 0.17 9.41 -3.57
CA ALA A 285 -0.36 10.17 -2.44
C ALA A 285 0.72 10.42 -1.39
N ALA A 286 1.56 9.43 -1.06
CA ALA A 286 2.67 9.59 -0.14
C ALA A 286 3.74 10.53 -0.69
N GLU A 287 4.09 10.45 -1.97
CA GLU A 287 5.03 11.35 -2.63
C GLU A 287 4.50 12.77 -2.74
N THR A 288 3.20 12.95 -3.04
CA THR A 288 2.56 14.27 -3.08
C THR A 288 2.52 14.91 -1.69
N MET A 289 2.22 14.14 -0.65
CA MET A 289 2.28 14.63 0.74
C MET A 289 3.70 14.98 1.17
N LEU A 290 4.70 14.17 0.76
CA LEU A 290 6.12 14.44 1.01
C LEU A 290 6.61 15.69 0.26
N ALA A 291 6.16 15.89 -0.99
CA ALA A 291 6.48 17.08 -1.77
C ALA A 291 5.87 18.33 -1.14
N ALA A 292 4.59 18.30 -0.77
CA ALA A 292 3.91 19.41 -0.11
C ALA A 292 4.55 19.78 1.25
N ALA A 293 5.06 18.78 2.00
CA ALA A 293 5.75 19.00 3.26
C ALA A 293 7.17 19.61 3.08
N ARG A 294 7.75 19.55 1.88
CA ARG A 294 9.09 20.06 1.55
C ARG A 294 9.07 21.45 0.92
N GLU A 295 7.93 21.92 0.43
CA GLU A 295 7.83 23.28 -0.11
C GLU A 295 8.04 24.31 1.01
N PRO A 296 8.94 25.29 0.82
CA PRO A 296 9.10 26.39 1.77
C PRO A 296 7.85 27.27 1.73
N ALA A 297 7.33 27.62 2.91
CA ALA A 297 6.25 28.59 3.07
C ALA A 297 6.74 30.01 2.79
#